data_e54161380a7f646266ee75e255993f99
#
_entry.id   e54161380a7f646266ee75e255993f99
#
_cell.length_a   1.000
_cell.length_b   1.000
_cell.length_c   1.000
_cell.angle_alpha   90.00
_cell.angle_beta   90.00
_cell.angle_gamma   90.00
#
_symmetry.space_group_name_H-M   'P 1'
#
loop_
_entity.id
_entity.type
_entity.pdbx_description
1 polymer ?
#
loop_
_entity_poly.entity_id
_entity_poly.type
_entity_poly.pdbx_seq_one_letter_code
_entity_poly.pdbx_strand_id
1 'polypeptide(L)'
;MNNILKANQILLLKDPKKYIIDMFINVCILNYKSKKEGLTAEESDKAITLLDTITNVLGRQSQLIDECITIFSTSMNMRNDIYESWDLVEDYLKDRINI
;
A
#
# COMPACT_ATOMS: atom_id res chain seq x y z
N MET A 1 -3.91 -15.59 -9.26
CA MET A 1 -4.09 -16.00 -7.86
C MET A 1 -3.40 -15.01 -6.94
N ASN A 2 -4.03 -14.71 -5.83
CA ASN A 2 -3.60 -13.65 -4.93
C ASN A 2 -2.71 -14.23 -3.83
N ASN A 3 -1.44 -13.84 -3.78
CA ASN A 3 -0.46 -14.36 -2.82
C ASN A 3 -0.34 -13.49 -1.56
N ILE A 4 -1.37 -12.69 -1.28
CA ILE A 4 -1.36 -11.83 -0.10
C ILE A 4 -1.62 -12.68 1.15
N LEU A 5 -0.74 -12.56 2.14
CA LEU A 5 -0.89 -13.26 3.40
C LEU A 5 -2.08 -12.73 4.19
N LYS A 6 -2.70 -13.58 4.98
CA LYS A 6 -3.77 -13.19 5.89
C LYS A 6 -3.19 -12.48 7.12
N ALA A 7 -4.02 -11.72 7.83
CA ALA A 7 -3.58 -10.94 8.99
C ALA A 7 -2.82 -11.76 10.02
N ASN A 8 -3.31 -12.96 10.37
CA ASN A 8 -2.65 -13.82 11.36
C ASN A 8 -1.29 -14.33 10.86
N GLN A 9 -1.14 -14.54 9.55
CA GLN A 9 0.14 -14.94 8.97
C GLN A 9 1.14 -13.80 8.97
N ILE A 10 0.69 -12.58 8.69
CA ILE A 10 1.53 -11.38 8.69
C ILE A 10 2.12 -11.13 10.07
N LEU A 11 1.31 -11.27 11.11
CA LEU A 11 1.75 -11.05 12.49
C LEU A 11 2.77 -12.07 12.98
N LEU A 12 2.90 -13.20 12.29
CA LEU A 12 3.90 -14.22 12.59
C LEU A 12 5.22 -14.00 11.82
N LEU A 13 5.27 -13.05 10.91
CA LEU A 13 6.48 -12.76 10.16
C LEU A 13 7.56 -12.16 11.05
N LYS A 14 8.81 -12.29 10.62
CA LYS A 14 9.95 -11.71 11.32
C LYS A 14 9.90 -10.18 11.33
N ASP A 15 9.41 -9.59 10.23
CA ASP A 15 9.24 -8.15 10.09
C ASP A 15 7.85 -7.83 9.52
N PRO A 16 6.80 -7.93 10.35
CA PRO A 16 5.45 -7.68 9.88
C PRO A 16 5.23 -6.24 9.45
N LYS A 17 5.91 -5.30 10.08
CA LYS A 17 5.80 -3.87 9.75
C LYS A 17 6.22 -3.59 8.31
N LYS A 18 7.35 -4.16 7.89
CA LYS A 18 7.81 -4.00 6.51
C LYS A 18 6.81 -4.56 5.51
N TYR A 19 6.25 -5.73 5.80
CA TYR A 19 5.25 -6.35 4.93
C TYR A 19 4.01 -5.46 4.78
N ILE A 20 3.53 -4.88 5.88
CA ILE A 20 2.38 -3.98 5.87
C ILE A 20 2.70 -2.69 5.11
N ILE A 21 3.87 -2.11 5.31
CA ILE A 21 4.30 -0.91 4.56
C ILE A 21 4.28 -1.20 3.05
N ASP A 22 4.82 -2.34 2.64
CA ASP A 22 4.81 -2.75 1.22
C ASP A 22 3.38 -2.88 0.69
N MET A 23 2.43 -3.33 1.51
CA MET A 23 1.01 -3.41 1.11
C MET A 23 0.42 -2.02 0.87
N PHE A 24 0.70 -1.04 1.75
CA PHE A 24 0.26 0.35 1.54
C PHE A 24 0.80 0.89 0.22
N ILE A 25 2.07 0.65 -0.06
CA ILE A 25 2.70 1.15 -1.28
C ILE A 25 2.10 0.48 -2.51
N ASN A 26 1.79 -0.81 -2.46
CA ASN A 26 1.11 -1.49 -3.56
C ASN A 26 -0.29 -0.93 -3.81
N VAL A 27 -1.01 -0.52 -2.77
CA VAL A 27 -2.28 0.19 -2.92
C VAL A 27 -2.06 1.50 -3.68
N CYS A 28 -1.02 2.24 -3.32
CA CYS A 28 -0.68 3.50 -3.99
C CYS A 28 -0.37 3.29 -5.48
N ILE A 29 0.40 2.26 -5.79
CA ILE A 29 0.75 1.91 -7.18
C ILE A 29 -0.50 1.58 -7.98
N LEU A 30 -1.39 0.74 -7.44
CA LEU A 30 -2.63 0.37 -8.12
C LEU A 30 -3.56 1.57 -8.29
N ASN A 31 -3.65 2.44 -7.29
CA ASN A 31 -4.43 3.66 -7.39
C ASN A 31 -3.91 4.57 -8.51
N TYR A 32 -2.61 4.76 -8.57
CA TYR A 32 -1.98 5.59 -9.60
C TYR A 32 -2.25 5.00 -10.99
N LYS A 33 -2.08 3.69 -11.14
CA LYS A 33 -2.36 2.99 -12.39
C LYS A 33 -3.83 3.14 -12.80
N SER A 34 -4.76 3.03 -11.85
CA SER A 34 -6.20 3.11 -12.15
C SER A 34 -6.57 4.46 -12.76
N LYS A 35 -5.89 5.54 -12.34
CA LYS A 35 -6.15 6.88 -12.87
C LYS A 35 -5.50 7.15 -14.21
N LYS A 36 -4.42 6.44 -14.54
CA LYS A 36 -3.70 6.63 -15.80
C LYS A 36 -4.22 5.75 -16.92
N GLU A 37 -4.50 4.50 -16.66
CA GLU A 37 -4.84 3.52 -17.70
C GLU A 37 -5.93 2.51 -17.31
N GLY A 38 -6.40 2.55 -16.06
CA GLY A 38 -7.37 1.61 -15.54
C GLY A 38 -6.74 0.32 -15.01
N LEU A 39 -7.55 -0.49 -14.36
CA LEU A 39 -7.12 -1.75 -13.76
C LEU A 39 -7.82 -2.93 -14.43
N THR A 40 -7.11 -4.05 -14.54
CA THR A 40 -7.73 -5.32 -14.89
C THR A 40 -8.59 -5.81 -13.72
N ALA A 41 -9.47 -6.79 -13.97
CA ALA A 41 -10.28 -7.40 -12.91
C ALA A 41 -9.39 -8.00 -11.81
N GLU A 42 -8.28 -8.64 -12.18
CA GLU A 42 -7.33 -9.23 -11.25
C GLU A 42 -6.66 -8.16 -10.39
N GLU A 43 -6.27 -7.03 -10.99
CA GLU A 43 -5.66 -5.92 -10.27
C GLU A 43 -6.65 -5.25 -9.30
N SER A 44 -7.91 -5.12 -9.71
CA SER A 44 -8.96 -4.60 -8.82
C SER A 44 -9.19 -5.51 -7.62
N ASP A 45 -9.23 -6.82 -7.83
CA ASP A 45 -9.37 -7.79 -6.76
C ASP A 45 -8.17 -7.72 -5.80
N LYS A 46 -6.97 -7.56 -6.34
CA LYS A 46 -5.75 -7.40 -5.53
C LYS A 46 -5.83 -6.16 -4.65
N ALA A 47 -6.29 -5.04 -5.21
CA ALA A 47 -6.43 -3.79 -4.44
C ALA A 47 -7.41 -3.96 -3.28
N ILE A 48 -8.55 -4.60 -3.52
CA ILE A 48 -9.55 -4.86 -2.49
C ILE A 48 -8.96 -5.75 -1.40
N THR A 49 -8.25 -6.81 -1.77
CA THR A 49 -7.63 -7.73 -0.81
C THR A 49 -6.57 -7.03 0.04
N LEU A 50 -5.76 -6.17 -0.57
CA LEU A 50 -4.76 -5.37 0.15
C LEU A 50 -5.42 -4.49 1.20
N LEU A 51 -6.47 -3.76 0.81
CA LEU A 51 -7.20 -2.87 1.72
C LEU A 51 -7.85 -3.65 2.87
N ASP A 52 -8.49 -4.77 2.57
CA ASP A 52 -9.10 -5.63 3.59
C ASP A 52 -8.06 -6.17 4.56
N THR A 53 -6.90 -6.59 4.06
CA THR A 53 -5.85 -7.14 4.91
C THR A 53 -5.24 -6.06 5.80
N ILE A 54 -5.01 -4.86 5.28
CA ILE A 54 -4.55 -3.72 6.08
C ILE A 54 -5.55 -3.45 7.21
N THR A 55 -6.83 -3.43 6.89
CA THR A 55 -7.89 -3.21 7.87
C THR A 55 -7.92 -4.31 8.93
N ASN A 56 -7.73 -5.55 8.53
CA ASN A 56 -7.72 -6.69 9.47
C ASN A 56 -6.52 -6.66 10.42
N VAL A 57 -5.40 -6.09 10.00
CA VAL A 57 -4.18 -6.01 10.84
C VAL A 57 -4.17 -4.76 11.71
N LEU A 58 -4.50 -3.60 11.13
CA LEU A 58 -4.33 -2.30 11.79
C LEU A 58 -5.63 -1.63 12.19
N GLY A 59 -6.78 -2.17 11.76
CA GLY A 59 -8.04 -1.47 11.86
C GLY A 59 -8.19 -0.49 10.70
N ARG A 60 -9.19 0.38 10.81
CA ARG A 60 -9.53 1.31 9.73
C ARG A 60 -8.46 2.41 9.60
N GLN A 61 -7.87 2.53 8.42
CA GLN A 61 -6.75 3.44 8.15
C GLN A 61 -7.02 4.33 6.92
N SER A 62 -8.26 4.75 6.73
CA SER A 62 -8.69 5.52 5.55
C SER A 62 -7.85 6.78 5.35
N GLN A 63 -7.64 7.55 6.41
CA GLN A 63 -6.86 8.79 6.34
C GLN A 63 -5.41 8.53 5.98
N LEU A 64 -4.81 7.54 6.62
CA LEU A 64 -3.41 7.18 6.36
C LEU A 64 -3.22 6.70 4.93
N ILE A 65 -4.15 5.90 4.42
CA ILE A 65 -4.14 5.42 3.04
C ILE A 65 -4.25 6.60 2.08
N ASP A 66 -5.17 7.54 2.32
CA ASP A 66 -5.36 8.71 1.47
C ASP A 66 -4.10 9.59 1.44
N GLU A 67 -3.46 9.77 2.57
CA GLU A 67 -2.21 10.54 2.65
C GLU A 67 -1.08 9.87 1.86
N CYS A 68 -0.95 8.55 1.97
CA CYS A 68 0.04 7.79 1.20
C CYS A 68 -0.21 7.90 -0.30
N ILE A 69 -1.46 7.78 -0.72
CA ILE A 69 -1.86 7.92 -2.12
C ILE A 69 -1.46 9.31 -2.64
N THR A 70 -1.71 10.34 -1.85
CA THR A 70 -1.36 11.71 -2.22
C THR A 70 0.15 11.89 -2.36
N ILE A 71 0.93 11.39 -1.41
CA ILE A 71 2.39 11.45 -1.46
C ILE A 71 2.91 10.75 -2.70
N PHE A 72 2.44 9.54 -2.95
CA PHE A 72 2.89 8.74 -4.09
C PHE A 72 2.54 9.41 -5.41
N SER A 73 1.28 9.82 -5.58
CA SER A 73 0.79 10.43 -6.81
C SER A 73 1.50 11.76 -7.09
N THR A 74 1.69 12.59 -6.07
CA THR A 74 2.42 13.85 -6.21
C THR A 74 3.85 13.61 -6.67
N SER A 75 4.54 12.66 -6.06
CA SER A 75 5.91 12.29 -6.41
C SER A 75 6.00 11.82 -7.87
N MET A 76 5.11 10.93 -8.28
CA MET A 76 5.08 10.40 -9.64
C MET A 76 4.79 11.53 -10.65
N ASN A 77 3.88 12.43 -10.32
CA ASN A 77 3.52 13.55 -11.20
C ASN A 77 4.64 14.60 -11.31
N MET A 78 5.57 14.61 -10.37
CA MET A 78 6.77 15.44 -10.43
C MET A 78 7.90 14.77 -11.23
N ARG A 79 7.58 13.69 -11.93
CA ARG A 79 8.51 12.90 -12.76
C ARG A 79 9.58 12.17 -11.96
N ASN A 80 9.36 11.93 -10.68
CA ASN A 80 10.19 11.02 -9.91
C ASN A 80 9.90 9.59 -10.37
N ASP A 81 10.88 8.70 -10.25
CA ASP A 81 10.65 7.31 -10.61
C ASP A 81 9.89 6.59 -9.48
N ILE A 82 9.48 5.35 -9.76
CA ILE A 82 8.71 4.56 -8.81
C ILE A 82 9.48 4.28 -7.51
N TYR A 83 10.81 4.14 -7.60
CA TYR A 83 11.63 3.85 -6.42
C TYR A 83 11.73 5.06 -5.50
N GLU A 84 11.87 6.25 -6.05
CA GLU A 84 11.87 7.49 -5.27
C GLU A 84 10.52 7.70 -4.58
N SER A 85 9.44 7.47 -5.32
CA SER A 85 8.08 7.58 -4.78
C SER A 85 7.81 6.55 -3.70
N TRP A 86 8.31 5.32 -3.89
CA TRP A 86 8.24 4.24 -2.90
C TRP A 86 8.94 4.65 -1.60
N ASP A 87 10.17 5.17 -1.71
CA ASP A 87 10.94 5.55 -0.54
C ASP A 87 10.27 6.67 0.26
N LEU A 88 9.64 7.63 -0.41
CA LEU A 88 8.92 8.71 0.28
C LEU A 88 7.74 8.16 1.10
N VAL A 89 6.99 7.23 0.56
CA VAL A 89 5.85 6.62 1.27
C VAL A 89 6.36 5.74 2.41
N GLU A 90 7.42 4.96 2.17
CA GLU A 90 8.02 4.12 3.21
C GLU A 90 8.48 4.96 4.39
N ASP A 91 9.21 6.05 4.14
CA ASP A 91 9.67 6.96 5.20
C ASP A 91 8.50 7.57 5.97
N TYR A 92 7.43 7.95 5.26
CA TYR A 92 6.24 8.50 5.89
C TYR A 92 5.57 7.49 6.83
N LEU A 93 5.54 6.21 6.44
CA LEU A 93 4.84 5.17 7.20
C LEU A 93 5.64 4.62 8.38
N LYS A 94 6.95 4.70 8.36
CA LYS A 94 7.82 4.12 9.40
C LYS A 94 7.42 4.50 10.81
N ASP A 95 7.05 5.75 11.03
CA ASP A 95 6.71 6.27 12.35
C ASP A 95 5.21 6.23 12.64
N ARG A 96 4.40 5.80 11.69
CA ARG A 96 2.94 5.85 11.79
C ARG A 96 2.27 4.49 11.90
N ILE A 97 3.02 3.42 11.66
CA ILE A 97 2.52 2.05 11.80
C ILE A 97 3.14 1.42 13.04
N ASN A 98 2.29 0.99 13.95
CA ASN A 98 2.70 0.43 15.25
C ASN A 98 2.34 -1.06 15.31
N ILE A 99 3.24 -1.89 14.81
CA ILE A 99 3.15 -3.34 14.98
C ILE A 99 4.53 -3.96 15.18
#